data_191a513db9e309271487065b987dbf53
#
_entry.id   191a513db9e309271487065b987dbf53
#
_cell.length_a   1.000
_cell.length_b   1.000
_cell.length_c   1.000
_cell.angle_alpha   90.00
_cell.angle_beta   90.00
_cell.angle_gamma   90.00
#
_symmetry.space_group_name_H-M   'P 1'
#
loop_
_entity.id
_entity.type
_entity.pdbx_description
1 polymer ?
#
loop_
_entity_poly.entity_id
_entity_poly.type
_entity_poly.pdbx_seq_one_letter_code
_entity_poly.pdbx_strand_id
1 'polypeptide(L)'
;VLFRSKMMYRYKVKHNSFRRLKMAFKSRKRTRGNIFLGVVTTILASLSFTAMSACAKALAPISSEEMTFFRGLVGLIFIPLLTLQTKEPFFTGKYKFMLSLRGFFGSAALLFYFLSIEGMTLGDSQILSQLAAFFMCILSPIFLKEKLPKEAIPGLVVIALGTLCVVQIWNFDSFNVYALFGIGGGFFSAAAYIVISMLAERDFKSNTEIVFYFQIFSIAVGAALMKGSFTMPEGIQWVWLIGLGLFALSAQMFMTWAFQHVNSLIVSFLMYSEILFHVLFGWYFWDEILTWASWLGGTLIVLGSIMLMVFKPKSIDNDTHHHEDRISKQKRKEERPAENIALDTERSI
;
A
#
# COMPACT_ATOMS: atom_id res chain seq x y z
N VAL A 1 -47.93 -1.58 30.85
CA VAL A 1 -46.77 -0.82 30.33
C VAL A 1 -45.54 -1.74 30.28
N LEU A 2 -45.26 -2.56 31.27
CA LEU A 2 -44.08 -3.48 31.35
C LEU A 2 -44.05 -4.58 30.29
N PHE A 3 -45.22 -5.11 29.88
CA PHE A 3 -45.28 -6.16 28.86
C PHE A 3 -44.87 -5.65 27.46
N ARG A 4 -45.19 -4.40 27.17
CA ARG A 4 -44.83 -3.73 25.90
C ARG A 4 -43.35 -3.43 25.82
N SER A 5 -42.66 -3.12 26.92
CA SER A 5 -41.21 -2.85 26.95
C SER A 5 -40.39 -4.12 26.79
N LYS A 6 -40.76 -5.25 27.41
CA LYS A 6 -40.11 -6.57 27.24
C LYS A 6 -40.27 -7.11 25.83
N MET A 7 -41.41 -6.87 25.19
CA MET A 7 -41.65 -7.30 23.80
C MET A 7 -40.84 -6.45 22.82
N MET A 8 -40.70 -5.13 23.04
CA MET A 8 -39.89 -4.25 22.20
C MET A 8 -38.39 -4.50 22.38
N TYR A 9 -37.93 -4.88 23.57
CA TYR A 9 -36.54 -5.27 23.83
C TYR A 9 -36.17 -6.58 23.13
N ARG A 10 -37.02 -7.60 23.23
CA ARG A 10 -36.87 -8.87 22.48
C ARG A 10 -36.87 -8.65 20.97
N TYR A 11 -37.69 -7.75 20.47
CA TYR A 11 -37.74 -7.41 19.04
C TYR A 11 -36.46 -6.71 18.59
N LYS A 12 -35.93 -5.77 19.36
CA LYS A 12 -34.65 -5.07 19.09
C LYS A 12 -33.45 -6.02 19.12
N VAL A 13 -33.40 -6.95 20.08
CA VAL A 13 -32.31 -7.93 20.19
C VAL A 13 -32.37 -8.91 19.02
N LYS A 14 -33.56 -9.42 18.66
CA LYS A 14 -33.74 -10.32 17.52
C LYS A 14 -33.45 -9.64 16.19
N HIS A 15 -33.80 -8.37 16.04
CA HIS A 15 -33.54 -7.58 14.85
C HIS A 15 -32.05 -7.26 14.68
N ASN A 16 -31.33 -6.98 15.75
CA ASN A 16 -29.88 -6.77 15.75
C ASN A 16 -29.10 -8.08 15.48
N SER A 17 -29.56 -9.21 16.01
CA SER A 17 -28.99 -10.55 15.68
C SER A 17 -29.20 -10.88 14.22
N PHE A 18 -30.38 -10.59 13.68
CA PHE A 18 -30.71 -10.84 12.27
C PHE A 18 -29.92 -9.90 11.32
N ARG A 19 -29.69 -8.65 11.73
CA ARG A 19 -28.80 -7.72 11.00
C ARG A 19 -27.35 -8.18 11.03
N ARG A 20 -26.86 -8.68 12.18
CA ARG A 20 -25.49 -9.24 12.29
C ARG A 20 -25.35 -10.52 11.47
N LEU A 21 -26.33 -11.42 11.49
CA LEU A 21 -26.37 -12.60 10.61
C LEU A 21 -26.45 -12.20 9.14
N LYS A 22 -27.27 -11.22 8.77
CA LYS A 22 -27.36 -10.72 7.39
C LYS A 22 -26.05 -10.05 6.94
N MET A 23 -25.36 -9.33 7.83
CA MET A 23 -24.02 -8.75 7.54
C MET A 23 -22.96 -9.85 7.43
N ALA A 24 -22.96 -10.85 8.30
CA ALA A 24 -22.06 -12.01 8.22
C ALA A 24 -22.34 -12.88 6.98
N PHE A 25 -23.61 -13.08 6.61
CA PHE A 25 -24.00 -13.75 5.37
C PHE A 25 -23.70 -12.93 4.11
N LYS A 26 -23.82 -11.60 4.19
CA LYS A 26 -23.42 -10.69 3.11
C LYS A 26 -21.90 -10.67 2.93
N SER A 27 -21.13 -10.80 4.01
CA SER A 27 -19.70 -11.04 4.00
C SER A 27 -19.33 -12.37 3.33
N ARG A 28 -20.06 -13.45 3.61
CA ARG A 28 -19.79 -14.78 3.04
C ARG A 28 -20.19 -14.93 1.55
N LYS A 29 -21.18 -14.16 1.06
CA LYS A 29 -21.54 -14.10 -0.38
C LYS A 29 -20.57 -13.22 -1.21
N ARG A 30 -19.70 -12.43 -0.54
CA ARG A 30 -18.72 -11.53 -1.17
C ARG A 30 -17.58 -12.27 -1.90
N THR A 31 -17.47 -13.60 -1.78
CA THR A 31 -16.20 -14.30 -1.98
C THR A 31 -15.97 -14.91 -3.37
N ARG A 32 -16.94 -15.09 -4.24
CA ARG A 32 -16.67 -15.76 -5.54
C ARG A 32 -16.67 -14.83 -6.77
N GLY A 33 -17.55 -13.86 -6.86
CA GLY A 33 -17.60 -12.92 -7.99
C GLY A 33 -16.48 -11.87 -7.94
N ASN A 34 -16.03 -11.50 -6.72
CA ASN A 34 -15.04 -10.43 -6.52
C ASN A 34 -13.58 -10.89 -6.66
N ILE A 35 -13.28 -12.19 -6.52
CA ILE A 35 -11.90 -12.70 -6.61
C ILE A 35 -11.38 -12.55 -8.03
N PHE A 36 -12.14 -12.96 -9.04
CA PHE A 36 -11.71 -12.83 -10.43
C PHE A 36 -11.48 -11.37 -10.82
N LEU A 37 -12.43 -10.49 -10.48
CA LEU A 37 -12.30 -9.05 -10.75
C LEU A 37 -11.12 -8.44 -9.98
N GLY A 38 -10.86 -8.89 -8.74
CA GLY A 38 -9.71 -8.47 -7.96
C GLY A 38 -8.38 -8.94 -8.53
N VAL A 39 -8.30 -10.14 -9.08
CA VAL A 39 -7.13 -10.63 -9.82
C VAL A 39 -6.89 -9.76 -11.05
N VAL A 40 -7.93 -9.52 -11.85
CA VAL A 40 -7.83 -8.68 -13.05
C VAL A 40 -7.38 -7.26 -12.70
N THR A 41 -7.98 -6.61 -11.70
CA THR A 41 -7.61 -5.25 -11.30
C THR A 41 -6.18 -5.18 -10.71
N THR A 42 -5.72 -6.22 -10.01
CA THR A 42 -4.33 -6.29 -9.53
C THR A 42 -3.35 -6.41 -10.69
N ILE A 43 -3.65 -7.24 -11.68
CA ILE A 43 -2.80 -7.37 -12.88
C ILE A 43 -2.79 -6.07 -13.68
N LEU A 44 -3.94 -5.40 -13.82
CA LEU A 44 -4.02 -4.09 -14.45
C LEU A 44 -3.24 -3.02 -13.67
N ALA A 45 -3.22 -3.07 -12.33
CA ALA A 45 -2.39 -2.21 -11.52
C ALA A 45 -0.91 -2.43 -11.79
N SER A 46 -0.45 -3.69 -11.77
CA SER A 46 0.94 -4.05 -12.06
C SER A 46 1.36 -3.62 -13.47
N LEU A 47 0.52 -3.85 -14.47
CA LEU A 47 0.77 -3.42 -15.84
C LEU A 47 0.82 -1.89 -15.97
N SER A 48 -0.07 -1.18 -15.26
CA SER A 48 -0.08 0.29 -15.26
C SER A 48 1.17 0.87 -14.57
N PHE A 49 1.63 0.28 -13.45
CA PHE A 49 2.90 0.67 -12.83
C PHE A 49 4.09 0.40 -13.76
N THR A 50 4.09 -0.72 -14.46
CA THR A 50 5.13 -1.01 -15.46
C THR A 50 5.12 -0.01 -16.61
N ALA A 51 3.94 0.34 -17.14
CA ALA A 51 3.82 1.36 -18.16
C ALA A 51 4.27 2.75 -17.67
N MET A 52 3.96 3.10 -16.41
CA MET A 52 4.52 4.30 -15.77
C MET A 52 6.04 4.29 -15.77
N SER A 53 6.65 3.18 -15.36
CA SER A 53 8.12 3.04 -15.29
C SER A 53 8.76 3.07 -16.68
N ALA A 54 8.09 2.48 -17.67
CA ALA A 54 8.51 2.56 -19.07
C ALA A 54 8.46 4.00 -19.59
N CYS A 55 7.42 4.76 -19.29
CA CYS A 55 7.35 6.19 -19.59
C CYS A 55 8.50 6.97 -18.92
N ALA A 56 8.80 6.66 -17.64
CA ALA A 56 9.91 7.28 -16.93
C ALA A 56 11.25 7.00 -17.64
N LYS A 57 11.49 5.76 -18.03
CA LYS A 57 12.72 5.39 -18.73
C LYS A 57 12.83 6.00 -20.13
N ALA A 58 11.73 6.13 -20.85
CA ALA A 58 11.66 6.79 -22.16
C ALA A 58 11.89 8.31 -22.10
N LEU A 59 11.77 8.90 -20.91
CA LEU A 59 11.94 10.33 -20.68
C LEU A 59 13.42 10.77 -20.51
N ALA A 60 14.40 9.86 -20.54
CA ALA A 60 15.80 10.30 -20.60
C ALA A 60 15.98 11.26 -21.82
N PRO A 61 16.31 12.53 -21.64
CA PRO A 61 17.20 13.15 -20.68
C PRO A 61 16.50 13.96 -19.55
N ILE A 62 15.20 13.84 -19.36
CA ILE A 62 14.50 14.55 -18.27
C ILE A 62 14.90 13.95 -16.93
N SER A 63 15.21 14.79 -15.96
CA SER A 63 15.69 14.35 -14.65
C SER A 63 14.61 13.64 -13.81
N SER A 64 15.01 12.76 -12.91
CA SER A 64 14.09 12.06 -11.99
C SER A 64 13.29 13.04 -11.11
N GLU A 65 13.86 14.19 -10.77
CA GLU A 65 13.19 15.25 -10.03
C GLU A 65 12.06 15.86 -10.82
N GLU A 66 12.30 16.14 -12.11
CA GLU A 66 11.27 16.66 -13.03
C GLU A 66 10.17 15.64 -13.27
N MET A 67 10.52 14.36 -13.48
CA MET A 67 9.54 13.29 -13.61
C MET A 67 8.68 13.18 -12.34
N THR A 68 9.27 13.31 -11.16
CA THR A 68 8.56 13.31 -9.88
C THR A 68 7.61 14.51 -9.78
N PHE A 69 8.04 15.69 -10.21
CA PHE A 69 7.24 16.91 -10.24
C PHE A 69 6.04 16.76 -11.19
N PHE A 70 6.27 16.40 -12.45
CA PHE A 70 5.21 16.28 -13.46
C PHE A 70 4.21 15.19 -13.11
N ARG A 71 4.68 14.05 -12.58
CA ARG A 71 3.79 12.99 -12.09
C ARG A 71 2.86 13.51 -10.99
N GLY A 72 3.41 14.31 -10.07
CA GLY A 72 2.62 14.96 -9.03
C GLY A 72 1.60 15.91 -9.61
N LEU A 73 2.01 16.75 -10.57
CA LEU A 73 1.16 17.74 -11.22
C LEU A 73 0.01 17.09 -11.99
N VAL A 74 0.30 16.12 -12.86
CA VAL A 74 -0.74 15.38 -13.61
C VAL A 74 -1.67 14.67 -12.64
N GLY A 75 -1.14 13.97 -11.62
CA GLY A 75 -1.96 13.33 -10.61
C GLY A 75 -2.89 14.29 -9.88
N LEU A 76 -2.41 15.50 -9.54
CA LEU A 76 -3.21 16.53 -8.87
C LEU A 76 -4.36 17.04 -9.75
N ILE A 77 -4.11 17.25 -11.05
CA ILE A 77 -5.13 17.69 -12.02
C ILE A 77 -6.25 16.67 -12.15
N PHE A 78 -5.93 15.37 -12.10
CA PHE A 78 -6.92 14.30 -12.30
C PHE A 78 -7.57 13.80 -11.00
N ILE A 79 -7.10 14.20 -9.82
CA ILE A 79 -7.72 13.84 -8.52
C ILE A 79 -9.23 14.19 -8.46
N PRO A 80 -9.71 15.36 -8.93
CA PRO A 80 -11.14 15.67 -8.90
C PRO A 80 -11.99 14.64 -9.65
N LEU A 81 -11.45 14.06 -10.74
CA LEU A 81 -12.14 13.02 -11.49
C LEU A 81 -12.34 11.74 -10.66
N LEU A 82 -11.40 11.44 -9.73
CA LEU A 82 -11.50 10.33 -8.79
C LEU A 82 -12.59 10.57 -7.73
N THR A 83 -12.70 11.82 -7.26
CA THR A 83 -13.67 12.17 -6.22
C THR A 83 -15.11 12.11 -6.70
N LEU A 84 -15.35 12.33 -8.00
CA LEU A 84 -16.68 12.18 -8.58
C LEU A 84 -17.21 10.74 -8.51
N GLN A 85 -16.32 9.76 -8.43
CA GLN A 85 -16.67 8.33 -8.36
C GLN A 85 -16.76 7.81 -6.92
N THR A 86 -16.15 8.50 -5.95
CA THR A 86 -16.14 8.08 -4.55
C THR A 86 -17.06 8.98 -3.71
N LYS A 87 -17.92 8.40 -2.88
CA LYS A 87 -18.75 9.14 -1.90
C LYS A 87 -17.96 9.52 -0.64
N GLU A 88 -16.63 9.45 -0.67
CA GLU A 88 -15.78 9.75 0.48
C GLU A 88 -15.54 11.26 0.59
N PRO A 89 -15.46 11.81 1.82
CA PRO A 89 -15.12 13.22 1.99
C PRO A 89 -13.69 13.47 1.49
N PHE A 90 -13.54 14.46 0.60
CA PHE A 90 -12.25 14.80 0.01
C PHE A 90 -11.25 15.27 1.07
N PHE A 91 -11.68 16.16 1.96
CA PHE A 91 -10.88 16.64 3.08
C PHE A 91 -11.56 16.35 4.41
N THR A 92 -10.89 15.59 5.26
CA THR A 92 -11.34 15.34 6.64
C THR A 92 -10.76 16.36 7.62
N GLY A 93 -9.66 17.01 7.26
CA GLY A 93 -8.90 17.93 8.10
C GLY A 93 -8.20 17.28 9.31
N LYS A 94 -8.30 15.95 9.42
CA LYS A 94 -7.72 15.16 10.52
C LYS A 94 -6.33 14.63 10.13
N TYR A 95 -5.48 14.43 11.14
CA TYR A 95 -4.16 13.78 10.98
C TYR A 95 -3.23 14.40 9.94
N LYS A 96 -3.28 15.71 9.72
CA LYS A 96 -2.50 16.43 8.70
C LYS A 96 -1.00 16.12 8.75
N PHE A 97 -0.42 16.01 9.96
CA PHE A 97 0.99 15.66 10.13
C PHE A 97 1.30 14.26 9.57
N MET A 98 0.46 13.26 9.85
CA MET A 98 0.67 11.91 9.32
C MET A 98 0.48 11.86 7.81
N LEU A 99 -0.50 12.60 7.28
CA LEU A 99 -0.71 12.72 5.84
C LEU A 99 0.49 13.40 5.15
N SER A 100 1.05 14.45 5.75
CA SER A 100 2.27 15.08 5.25
C SER A 100 3.47 14.13 5.30
N LEU A 101 3.63 13.38 6.40
CA LEU A 101 4.69 12.39 6.53
C LEU A 101 4.56 11.26 5.48
N ARG A 102 3.33 10.79 5.23
CA ARG A 102 3.02 9.85 4.14
C ARG A 102 3.36 10.44 2.77
N GLY A 103 3.01 11.71 2.55
CA GLY A 103 3.33 12.42 1.32
C GLY A 103 4.83 12.52 1.10
N PHE A 104 5.58 12.94 2.11
CA PHE A 104 7.04 13.06 2.06
C PHE A 104 7.74 11.73 1.79
N PHE A 105 7.46 10.70 2.60
CA PHE A 105 8.09 9.39 2.40
C PHE A 105 7.71 8.76 1.06
N GLY A 106 6.46 8.91 0.63
CA GLY A 106 6.03 8.40 -0.67
C GLY A 106 6.73 9.11 -1.83
N SER A 107 6.89 10.42 -1.75
CA SER A 107 7.58 11.21 -2.79
C SER A 107 9.08 10.91 -2.82
N ALA A 108 9.71 10.75 -1.65
CA ALA A 108 11.10 10.30 -1.57
C ALA A 108 11.27 8.90 -2.18
N ALA A 109 10.38 7.95 -1.83
CA ALA A 109 10.40 6.61 -2.41
C ALA A 109 10.32 6.62 -3.93
N LEU A 110 9.42 7.45 -4.47
CA LEU A 110 9.23 7.59 -5.90
C LEU A 110 10.46 8.17 -6.61
N LEU A 111 11.02 9.25 -6.05
CA LEU A 111 12.23 9.87 -6.57
C LEU A 111 13.40 8.87 -6.60
N PHE A 112 13.62 8.16 -5.49
CA PHE A 112 14.65 7.13 -5.40
C PHE A 112 14.43 5.99 -6.39
N TYR A 113 13.17 5.63 -6.64
CA TYR A 113 12.83 4.64 -7.66
C TYR A 113 13.15 5.14 -9.07
N PHE A 114 12.83 6.39 -9.41
CA PHE A 114 13.18 6.95 -10.72
C PHE A 114 14.69 7.09 -10.89
N LEU A 115 15.41 7.54 -9.86
CA LEU A 115 16.88 7.54 -9.86
C LEU A 115 17.46 6.14 -10.11
N SER A 116 16.85 5.10 -9.55
CA SER A 116 17.34 3.73 -9.81
C SER A 116 17.14 3.29 -11.28
N ILE A 117 16.05 3.70 -11.91
CA ILE A 117 15.77 3.40 -13.32
C ILE A 117 16.78 4.09 -14.28
N GLU A 118 17.32 5.24 -13.90
CA GLU A 118 18.30 5.97 -14.73
C GLU A 118 19.57 5.13 -15.03
N GLY A 119 20.00 4.31 -14.07
CA GLY A 119 21.24 3.55 -14.20
C GLY A 119 21.11 2.05 -14.06
N MET A 120 19.88 1.52 -13.96
CA MET A 120 19.60 0.10 -13.84
C MET A 120 18.55 -0.36 -14.87
N THR A 121 18.44 -1.68 -15.05
CA THR A 121 17.34 -2.25 -15.81
C THR A 121 16.01 -2.00 -15.10
N LEU A 122 14.91 -1.94 -15.85
CA LEU A 122 13.56 -1.84 -15.26
C LEU A 122 13.28 -3.01 -14.30
N GLY A 123 13.74 -4.23 -14.67
CA GLY A 123 13.59 -5.42 -13.86
C GLY A 123 14.34 -5.32 -12.53
N ASP A 124 15.63 -4.95 -12.54
CA ASP A 124 16.45 -4.84 -11.32
C ASP A 124 15.93 -3.75 -10.39
N SER A 125 15.56 -2.58 -10.92
CA SER A 125 14.95 -1.49 -10.14
C SER A 125 13.65 -1.95 -9.47
N GLN A 126 12.82 -2.72 -10.19
CA GLN A 126 11.58 -3.25 -9.63
C GLN A 126 11.84 -4.34 -8.57
N ILE A 127 12.82 -5.22 -8.78
CA ILE A 127 13.22 -6.23 -7.78
C ILE A 127 13.63 -5.53 -6.48
N LEU A 128 14.47 -4.49 -6.55
CA LEU A 128 14.92 -3.75 -5.37
C LEU A 128 13.78 -2.98 -4.69
N SER A 129 12.81 -2.47 -5.44
CA SER A 129 11.63 -1.81 -4.86
C SER A 129 10.81 -2.73 -3.95
N GLN A 130 10.83 -4.06 -4.21
CA GLN A 130 10.15 -5.07 -3.38
C GLN A 130 10.77 -5.22 -1.98
N LEU A 131 11.96 -4.65 -1.74
CA LEU A 131 12.55 -4.56 -0.40
C LEU A 131 11.67 -3.75 0.58
N ALA A 132 10.67 -3.04 0.09
CA ALA A 132 9.67 -2.40 0.94
C ALA A 132 9.06 -3.41 1.93
N ALA A 133 8.79 -4.65 1.52
CA ALA A 133 8.28 -5.70 2.41
C ALA A 133 9.29 -6.08 3.51
N PHE A 134 10.57 -6.16 3.17
CA PHE A 134 11.66 -6.40 4.11
C PHE A 134 11.77 -5.29 5.15
N PHE A 135 11.87 -4.04 4.70
CA PHE A 135 11.96 -2.90 5.60
C PHE A 135 10.70 -2.71 6.44
N MET A 136 9.54 -3.05 5.91
CA MET A 136 8.28 -2.99 6.65
C MET A 136 8.30 -3.97 7.85
N CYS A 137 8.85 -5.17 7.68
CA CYS A 137 9.03 -6.12 8.78
C CYS A 137 9.97 -5.60 9.88
N ILE A 138 11.02 -4.84 9.50
CA ILE A 138 11.97 -4.27 10.45
C ILE A 138 11.37 -3.04 11.17
N LEU A 139 10.65 -2.20 10.45
CA LEU A 139 10.11 -0.95 10.98
C LEU A 139 8.80 -1.14 11.75
N SER A 140 7.99 -2.17 11.42
CA SER A 140 6.71 -2.46 12.08
C SER A 140 6.82 -2.62 13.60
N PRO A 141 7.79 -3.38 14.15
CA PRO A 141 7.99 -3.48 15.59
C PRO A 141 8.28 -2.15 16.28
N ILE A 142 8.98 -1.25 15.58
CA ILE A 142 9.41 0.05 16.12
C ILE A 142 8.22 1.02 16.17
N PHE A 143 7.45 1.11 15.09
CA PHE A 143 6.41 2.15 14.92
C PHE A 143 5.00 1.67 15.30
N LEU A 144 4.66 0.42 14.97
CA LEU A 144 3.36 -0.19 15.25
C LEU A 144 3.38 -1.01 16.55
N LYS A 145 4.56 -1.16 17.19
CA LYS A 145 4.75 -1.98 18.40
C LYS A 145 4.33 -3.44 18.22
N GLU A 146 4.29 -3.92 17.01
CA GLU A 146 4.04 -5.32 16.67
C GLU A 146 5.28 -6.15 16.99
N LYS A 147 5.11 -7.36 17.50
CA LYS A 147 6.25 -8.26 17.75
C LYS A 147 6.64 -8.95 16.44
N LEU A 148 7.90 -8.83 16.04
CA LEU A 148 8.42 -9.59 14.92
C LEU A 148 8.42 -11.08 15.30
N PRO A 149 7.69 -11.96 14.60
CA PRO A 149 7.71 -13.38 14.87
C PRO A 149 9.09 -13.95 14.54
N LYS A 150 9.59 -14.86 15.37
CA LYS A 150 10.88 -15.52 15.13
C LYS A 150 10.89 -16.29 13.80
N GLU A 151 9.73 -16.76 13.41
CA GLU A 151 9.48 -17.48 12.15
C GLU A 151 9.68 -16.59 10.90
N ALA A 152 9.67 -15.27 11.05
CA ALA A 152 9.94 -14.34 9.95
C ALA A 152 11.44 -14.16 9.66
N ILE A 153 12.32 -14.49 10.64
CA ILE A 153 13.77 -14.30 10.51
C ILE A 153 14.36 -15.02 9.28
N PRO A 154 14.04 -16.31 9.01
CA PRO A 154 14.53 -16.97 7.80
C PRO A 154 14.16 -16.24 6.50
N GLY A 155 12.91 -15.73 6.40
CA GLY A 155 12.47 -14.96 5.24
C GLY A 155 13.28 -13.66 5.07
N LEU A 156 13.56 -12.94 6.16
CA LEU A 156 14.39 -11.74 6.12
C LEU A 156 15.83 -12.04 5.66
N VAL A 157 16.42 -13.16 6.12
CA VAL A 157 17.75 -13.59 5.69
C VAL A 157 17.76 -13.91 4.20
N VAL A 158 16.75 -14.63 3.70
CA VAL A 158 16.62 -14.97 2.27
C VAL A 158 16.50 -13.70 1.42
N ILE A 159 15.72 -12.71 1.85
CA ILE A 159 15.61 -11.42 1.14
C ILE A 159 16.95 -10.69 1.13
N ALA A 160 17.64 -10.64 2.26
CA ALA A 160 18.95 -9.98 2.34
C ALA A 160 19.96 -10.62 1.39
N LEU A 161 20.04 -11.96 1.35
CA LEU A 161 20.91 -12.69 0.42
C LEU A 161 20.52 -12.40 -1.04
N GLY A 162 19.22 -12.39 -1.35
CA GLY A 162 18.72 -12.03 -2.67
C GLY A 162 19.12 -10.62 -3.09
N THR A 163 19.05 -9.66 -2.16
CA THR A 163 19.47 -8.28 -2.41
C THR A 163 20.96 -8.19 -2.73
N LEU A 164 21.80 -8.90 -1.98
CA LEU A 164 23.24 -8.96 -2.25
C LEU A 164 23.51 -9.53 -3.66
N CYS A 165 22.73 -10.52 -4.10
CA CYS A 165 22.84 -11.07 -5.47
C CYS A 165 22.50 -10.02 -6.55
N VAL A 166 21.39 -9.26 -6.39
CA VAL A 166 21.01 -8.23 -7.36
C VAL A 166 22.03 -7.10 -7.42
N VAL A 167 22.51 -6.65 -6.26
CA VAL A 167 23.51 -5.56 -6.15
C VAL A 167 24.90 -6.00 -6.61
N GLN A 168 25.19 -7.31 -6.67
CA GLN A 168 26.48 -7.89 -7.05
C GLN A 168 27.66 -7.30 -6.25
N ILE A 169 27.50 -7.17 -4.95
CA ILE A 169 28.46 -6.50 -4.04
C ILE A 169 29.87 -7.11 -4.08
N TRP A 170 30.01 -8.35 -4.54
CA TRP A 170 31.31 -9.04 -4.69
C TRP A 170 32.10 -8.64 -5.93
N ASN A 171 31.49 -7.92 -6.86
CA ASN A 171 32.12 -7.47 -8.07
C ASN A 171 32.20 -5.93 -8.07
N PHE A 172 33.30 -5.39 -7.51
CA PHE A 172 33.49 -3.95 -7.37
C PHE A 172 33.47 -3.21 -8.70
N ASP A 173 33.85 -3.86 -9.79
CA ASP A 173 33.84 -3.26 -11.13
C ASP A 173 32.42 -3.13 -11.70
N SER A 174 31.49 -3.94 -11.22
CA SER A 174 30.08 -3.92 -11.62
C SER A 174 29.13 -3.32 -10.57
N PHE A 175 29.69 -2.82 -9.44
CA PHE A 175 28.86 -2.18 -8.41
C PHE A 175 28.18 -0.92 -8.98
N ASN A 176 26.86 -0.98 -9.03
CA ASN A 176 26.07 0.11 -9.55
C ASN A 176 25.53 0.98 -8.39
N VAL A 177 25.99 2.23 -8.32
CA VAL A 177 25.53 3.20 -7.29
C VAL A 177 24.01 3.40 -7.33
N TYR A 178 23.38 3.23 -8.48
CA TYR A 178 21.93 3.36 -8.66
C TYR A 178 21.15 2.27 -7.89
N ALA A 179 21.78 1.14 -7.56
CA ALA A 179 21.20 0.12 -6.70
C ALA A 179 20.93 0.64 -5.27
N LEU A 180 21.76 1.57 -4.77
CA LEU A 180 21.52 2.23 -3.48
C LEU A 180 20.24 3.05 -3.50
N PHE A 181 19.94 3.70 -4.62
CA PHE A 181 18.66 4.39 -4.78
C PHE A 181 17.49 3.38 -4.79
N GLY A 182 17.62 2.24 -5.46
CA GLY A 182 16.61 1.18 -5.42
C GLY A 182 16.33 0.69 -4.00
N ILE A 183 17.37 0.43 -3.21
CA ILE A 183 17.25 0.05 -1.79
C ILE A 183 16.61 1.17 -0.96
N GLY A 184 17.07 2.42 -1.15
CA GLY A 184 16.50 3.60 -0.50
C GLY A 184 15.02 3.79 -0.84
N GLY A 185 14.64 3.59 -2.10
CA GLY A 185 13.25 3.59 -2.55
C GLY A 185 12.39 2.58 -1.79
N GLY A 186 12.89 1.35 -1.61
CA GLY A 186 12.24 0.32 -0.79
C GLY A 186 12.07 0.74 0.67
N PHE A 187 13.10 1.36 1.28
CA PHE A 187 13.04 1.87 2.65
C PHE A 187 11.98 2.97 2.82
N PHE A 188 12.00 3.98 1.98
CA PHE A 188 11.01 5.07 2.03
C PHE A 188 9.59 4.59 1.71
N SER A 189 9.43 3.61 0.81
CA SER A 189 8.15 2.95 0.55
C SER A 189 7.62 2.26 1.81
N ALA A 190 8.47 1.52 2.52
CA ALA A 190 8.09 0.88 3.79
C ALA A 190 7.65 1.90 4.83
N ALA A 191 8.40 3.00 5.00
CA ALA A 191 8.05 4.09 5.90
C ALA A 191 6.68 4.71 5.54
N ALA A 192 6.42 4.93 4.23
CA ALA A 192 5.14 5.42 3.75
C ALA A 192 3.99 4.45 4.05
N TYR A 193 4.18 3.14 3.88
CA TYR A 193 3.17 2.11 4.16
C TYR A 193 2.88 1.98 5.66
N ILE A 194 3.88 2.16 6.52
CA ILE A 194 3.69 2.20 7.98
C ILE A 194 2.79 3.37 8.36
N VAL A 195 3.01 4.55 7.80
CA VAL A 195 2.13 5.70 8.07
C VAL A 195 0.70 5.44 7.60
N ILE A 196 0.50 4.76 6.46
CA ILE A 196 -0.84 4.33 6.01
C ILE A 196 -1.46 3.37 7.03
N SER A 197 -0.71 2.39 7.53
CA SER A 197 -1.19 1.45 8.55
C SER A 197 -1.58 2.17 9.84
N MET A 198 -0.78 3.13 10.30
CA MET A 198 -1.10 3.97 11.46
C MET A 198 -2.36 4.84 11.25
N LEU A 199 -2.61 5.30 10.02
CA LEU A 199 -3.85 6.03 9.68
C LEU A 199 -5.06 5.08 9.68
N ALA A 200 -4.90 3.86 9.15
CA ALA A 200 -5.94 2.83 9.14
C ALA A 200 -6.36 2.41 10.57
N GLU A 201 -5.40 2.23 11.49
CA GLU A 201 -5.68 1.97 12.91
C GLU A 201 -6.51 3.07 13.58
N ARG A 202 -6.45 4.30 13.06
CA ARG A 202 -7.21 5.46 13.53
C ARG A 202 -8.54 5.67 12.81
N ASP A 203 -9.01 4.66 12.07
CA ASP A 203 -10.25 4.68 11.27
C ASP A 203 -10.31 5.83 10.26
N PHE A 204 -9.15 6.18 9.69
CA PHE A 204 -9.06 7.19 8.64
C PHE A 204 -9.50 6.58 7.30
N LYS A 205 -10.55 7.14 6.68
CA LYS A 205 -11.25 6.52 5.53
C LYS A 205 -11.02 7.23 4.19
N SER A 206 -10.42 8.41 4.19
CA SER A 206 -10.24 9.17 2.95
C SER A 206 -8.96 8.75 2.21
N ASN A 207 -9.07 7.78 1.31
CA ASN A 207 -7.97 7.41 0.43
C ASN A 207 -7.56 8.55 -0.51
N THR A 208 -8.52 9.36 -0.92
CA THR A 208 -8.30 10.51 -1.80
C THR A 208 -7.43 11.57 -1.13
N GLU A 209 -7.64 11.85 0.17
CA GLU A 209 -6.81 12.81 0.90
C GLU A 209 -5.36 12.31 1.05
N ILE A 210 -5.14 11.00 1.25
CA ILE A 210 -3.81 10.38 1.26
C ILE A 210 -3.10 10.60 -0.08
N VAL A 211 -3.80 10.35 -1.20
CA VAL A 211 -3.26 10.53 -2.55
C VAL A 211 -2.99 12.01 -2.84
N PHE A 212 -3.86 12.91 -2.41
CA PHE A 212 -3.70 14.35 -2.57
C PHE A 212 -2.41 14.87 -1.90
N TYR A 213 -2.18 14.53 -0.63
CA TYR A 213 -0.94 14.90 0.06
C TYR A 213 0.29 14.32 -0.64
N PHE A 214 0.20 13.10 -1.15
CA PHE A 214 1.28 12.49 -1.91
C PHE A 214 1.62 13.29 -3.17
N GLN A 215 0.62 13.73 -3.95
CA GLN A 215 0.87 14.54 -5.15
C GLN A 215 1.47 15.91 -4.81
N ILE A 216 0.96 16.58 -3.77
CA ILE A 216 1.54 17.87 -3.33
C ILE A 216 3.00 17.71 -2.93
N PHE A 217 3.33 16.69 -2.14
CA PHE A 217 4.71 16.45 -1.74
C PHE A 217 5.60 16.02 -2.92
N SER A 218 5.07 15.29 -3.90
CA SER A 218 5.80 14.96 -5.13
C SER A 218 6.15 16.22 -5.92
N ILE A 219 5.22 17.17 -6.05
CA ILE A 219 5.48 18.48 -6.66
C ILE A 219 6.52 19.25 -5.86
N ALA A 220 6.38 19.33 -4.54
CA ALA A 220 7.26 20.08 -3.68
C ALA A 220 8.68 19.52 -3.66
N VAL A 221 8.84 18.19 -3.55
CA VAL A 221 10.14 17.50 -3.54
C VAL A 221 10.80 17.62 -4.92
N GLY A 222 10.06 17.36 -6.00
CA GLY A 222 10.57 17.52 -7.35
C GLY A 222 11.04 18.95 -7.61
N ALA A 223 10.22 19.97 -7.32
CA ALA A 223 10.56 21.36 -7.51
C ALA A 223 11.77 21.83 -6.66
N ALA A 224 11.85 21.37 -5.40
CA ALA A 224 12.95 21.74 -4.49
C ALA A 224 14.30 21.15 -4.94
N LEU A 225 14.29 19.95 -5.52
CA LEU A 225 15.51 19.24 -5.90
C LEU A 225 15.97 19.57 -7.32
N MET A 226 15.09 20.02 -8.22
CA MET A 226 15.47 20.53 -9.55
C MET A 226 16.48 21.69 -9.49
N LYS A 227 16.58 22.43 -8.36
CA LYS A 227 17.55 23.51 -8.14
C LYS A 227 17.65 24.53 -9.29
N GLY A 228 16.57 24.73 -10.03
CA GLY A 228 16.52 25.61 -11.18
C GLY A 228 17.04 25.03 -12.51
N SER A 229 17.45 23.77 -12.54
CA SER A 229 17.81 23.04 -13.76
C SER A 229 16.55 22.39 -14.38
N PHE A 230 15.60 23.22 -14.79
CA PHE A 230 14.40 22.75 -15.46
C PHE A 230 14.67 22.59 -16.96
N THR A 231 14.42 21.38 -17.48
CA THR A 231 14.53 21.08 -18.91
C THR A 231 13.14 21.08 -19.51
N MET A 232 12.85 22.07 -20.36
CA MET A 232 11.53 22.13 -21.01
C MET A 232 11.30 20.89 -21.86
N PRO A 233 10.25 20.09 -21.60
CA PRO A 233 9.96 18.91 -22.41
C PRO A 233 9.64 19.30 -23.85
N GLU A 234 10.18 18.54 -24.83
CA GLU A 234 9.99 18.81 -26.23
C GLU A 234 9.22 17.67 -26.95
N GLY A 235 8.36 18.04 -27.87
CA GLY A 235 7.69 17.10 -28.77
C GLY A 235 7.07 15.89 -28.07
N ILE A 236 7.59 14.70 -28.34
CA ILE A 236 7.05 13.43 -27.83
C ILE A 236 7.22 13.27 -26.30
N GLN A 237 8.12 13.99 -25.66
CA GLN A 237 8.34 13.91 -24.23
C GLN A 237 7.09 14.32 -23.42
N TRP A 238 6.28 15.24 -23.94
CA TRP A 238 4.98 15.58 -23.35
C TRP A 238 4.03 14.40 -23.28
N VAL A 239 4.04 13.55 -24.32
CA VAL A 239 3.21 12.33 -24.35
C VAL A 239 3.66 11.37 -23.24
N TRP A 240 4.97 11.18 -23.09
CA TRP A 240 5.53 10.32 -22.04
C TRP A 240 5.28 10.88 -20.63
N LEU A 241 5.37 12.19 -20.43
CA LEU A 241 5.07 12.83 -19.13
C LEU A 241 3.59 12.71 -18.73
N ILE A 242 2.70 12.95 -19.67
CA ILE A 242 1.27 12.76 -19.44
C ILE A 242 0.97 11.28 -19.19
N GLY A 243 1.56 10.39 -20.00
CA GLY A 243 1.48 8.95 -19.83
C GLY A 243 1.96 8.50 -18.45
N LEU A 244 3.13 8.98 -18.01
CA LEU A 244 3.68 8.74 -16.69
C LEU A 244 2.66 9.03 -15.57
N GLY A 245 2.05 10.22 -15.61
CA GLY A 245 1.07 10.63 -14.60
C GLY A 245 -0.23 9.83 -14.67
N LEU A 246 -0.77 9.60 -15.88
CA LEU A 246 -2.01 8.85 -16.07
C LEU A 246 -1.87 7.38 -15.70
N PHE A 247 -0.77 6.72 -16.09
CA PHE A 247 -0.52 5.33 -15.72
C PHE A 247 -0.27 5.20 -14.21
N ALA A 248 0.45 6.15 -13.59
CA ALA A 248 0.60 6.20 -12.15
C ALA A 248 -0.74 6.30 -11.42
N LEU A 249 -1.63 7.16 -11.88
CA LEU A 249 -2.95 7.35 -11.30
C LEU A 249 -3.81 6.10 -11.47
N SER A 250 -3.85 5.54 -12.68
CA SER A 250 -4.58 4.30 -12.99
C SER A 250 -4.10 3.14 -12.12
N ALA A 251 -2.78 2.97 -11.98
CA ALA A 251 -2.18 1.96 -11.13
C ALA A 251 -2.62 2.10 -9.67
N GLN A 252 -2.61 3.32 -9.13
CA GLN A 252 -3.07 3.61 -7.77
C GLN A 252 -4.56 3.29 -7.59
N MET A 253 -5.39 3.61 -8.58
CA MET A 253 -6.82 3.28 -8.54
C MET A 253 -7.06 1.78 -8.51
N PHE A 254 -6.50 1.06 -9.48
CA PHE A 254 -6.66 -0.40 -9.58
C PHE A 254 -6.14 -1.11 -8.34
N MET A 255 -4.96 -0.72 -7.84
CA MET A 255 -4.38 -1.26 -6.62
C MET A 255 -5.27 -1.01 -5.40
N THR A 256 -5.74 0.23 -5.21
CA THR A 256 -6.61 0.58 -4.09
C THR A 256 -7.92 -0.20 -4.15
N TRP A 257 -8.53 -0.30 -5.34
CA TRP A 257 -9.74 -1.07 -5.54
C TRP A 257 -9.53 -2.56 -5.22
N ALA A 258 -8.42 -3.14 -5.67
CA ALA A 258 -8.08 -4.52 -5.40
C ALA A 258 -7.96 -4.81 -3.89
N PHE A 259 -7.23 -3.97 -3.14
CA PHE A 259 -7.08 -4.10 -1.69
C PHE A 259 -8.39 -3.95 -0.91
N GLN A 260 -9.34 -3.17 -1.42
CA GLN A 260 -10.66 -3.01 -0.79
C GLN A 260 -11.60 -4.20 -1.01
N HIS A 261 -11.42 -4.96 -2.11
CA HIS A 261 -12.37 -5.98 -2.52
C HIS A 261 -11.87 -7.42 -2.40
N VAL A 262 -10.56 -7.61 -2.34
CA VAL A 262 -9.92 -8.92 -2.26
C VAL A 262 -9.04 -9.01 -1.01
N ASN A 263 -8.72 -10.22 -0.60
CA ASN A 263 -7.79 -10.44 0.52
C ASN A 263 -6.42 -9.83 0.20
N SER A 264 -5.90 -9.02 1.12
CA SER A 264 -4.63 -8.31 0.95
C SER A 264 -3.45 -9.23 0.63
N LEU A 265 -3.43 -10.45 1.16
CA LEU A 265 -2.38 -11.44 0.84
C LEU A 265 -2.42 -11.86 -0.63
N ILE A 266 -3.61 -12.08 -1.19
CA ILE A 266 -3.77 -12.44 -2.61
C ILE A 266 -3.31 -11.28 -3.49
N VAL A 267 -3.74 -10.04 -3.16
CA VAL A 267 -3.33 -8.84 -3.90
C VAL A 267 -1.82 -8.66 -3.84
N SER A 268 -1.22 -8.72 -2.65
CA SER A 268 0.23 -8.57 -2.49
C SER A 268 1.02 -9.64 -3.25
N PHE A 269 0.53 -10.89 -3.27
CA PHE A 269 1.15 -11.95 -4.05
C PHE A 269 1.07 -11.66 -5.56
N LEU A 270 -0.10 -11.25 -6.04
CA LEU A 270 -0.28 -10.92 -7.46
C LEU A 270 0.52 -9.69 -7.90
N MET A 271 0.79 -8.74 -7.00
CA MET A 271 1.65 -7.58 -7.29
C MET A 271 3.09 -7.97 -7.66
N TYR A 272 3.57 -9.18 -7.28
CA TYR A 272 4.86 -9.66 -7.80
C TYR A 272 4.87 -9.88 -9.32
N SER A 273 3.70 -9.98 -9.97
CA SER A 273 3.62 -9.97 -11.43
C SER A 273 4.20 -8.71 -12.06
N GLU A 274 4.29 -7.62 -11.30
CA GLU A 274 4.91 -6.38 -11.72
C GLU A 274 6.39 -6.57 -12.11
N ILE A 275 7.13 -7.43 -11.38
CA ILE A 275 8.51 -7.77 -11.74
C ILE A 275 8.56 -8.38 -13.14
N LEU A 276 7.67 -9.34 -13.44
CA LEU A 276 7.62 -9.98 -14.74
C LEU A 276 7.32 -8.98 -15.85
N PHE A 277 6.37 -8.08 -15.65
CA PHE A 277 6.05 -7.04 -16.64
C PHE A 277 7.22 -6.07 -16.85
N HIS A 278 7.92 -5.65 -15.79
CA HIS A 278 9.09 -4.79 -15.90
C HIS A 278 10.21 -5.46 -16.70
N VAL A 279 10.48 -6.74 -16.44
CA VAL A 279 11.46 -7.53 -17.22
C VAL A 279 11.05 -7.62 -18.68
N LEU A 280 9.79 -7.94 -18.96
CA LEU A 280 9.29 -8.05 -20.32
C LEU A 280 9.35 -6.72 -21.08
N PHE A 281 8.97 -5.61 -20.44
CA PHE A 281 9.05 -4.27 -21.04
C PHE A 281 10.50 -3.82 -21.24
N GLY A 282 11.38 -4.06 -20.26
CA GLY A 282 12.81 -3.76 -20.37
C GLY A 282 13.44 -4.51 -21.54
N TRP A 283 13.15 -5.80 -21.67
CA TRP A 283 13.61 -6.61 -22.79
C TRP A 283 13.05 -6.13 -24.13
N TYR A 284 11.75 -5.86 -24.22
CA TYR A 284 11.10 -5.53 -25.48
C TYR A 284 11.45 -4.13 -26.01
N PHE A 285 11.55 -3.12 -25.13
CA PHE A 285 11.72 -1.72 -25.52
C PHE A 285 13.17 -1.23 -25.45
N TRP A 286 14.02 -1.86 -24.62
CA TRP A 286 15.39 -1.40 -24.36
C TRP A 286 16.43 -2.51 -24.51
N ASP A 287 16.06 -3.69 -25.01
CA ASP A 287 16.94 -4.86 -25.13
C ASP A 287 17.65 -5.23 -23.81
N GLU A 288 17.01 -4.95 -22.67
CA GLU A 288 17.56 -5.23 -21.36
C GLU A 288 17.54 -6.72 -21.06
N ILE A 289 18.70 -7.27 -20.75
CA ILE A 289 18.84 -8.67 -20.33
C ILE A 289 19.27 -8.68 -18.86
N LEU A 290 18.44 -9.27 -17.99
CA LEU A 290 18.83 -9.48 -16.61
C LEU A 290 20.02 -10.46 -16.53
N THR A 291 20.97 -10.13 -15.64
CA THR A 291 22.06 -11.04 -15.33
C THR A 291 21.51 -12.28 -14.61
N TRP A 292 22.27 -13.39 -14.63
CA TRP A 292 21.90 -14.57 -13.87
C TRP A 292 21.82 -14.27 -12.35
N ALA A 293 22.66 -13.36 -11.87
CA ALA A 293 22.64 -12.91 -10.47
C ALA A 293 21.33 -12.15 -10.12
N SER A 294 20.83 -11.31 -11.04
CA SER A 294 19.53 -10.63 -10.90
C SER A 294 18.37 -11.64 -10.88
N TRP A 295 18.41 -12.67 -11.73
CA TRP A 295 17.41 -13.74 -11.70
C TRP A 295 17.42 -14.52 -10.39
N LEU A 296 18.60 -14.91 -9.92
CA LEU A 296 18.75 -15.60 -8.64
C LEU A 296 18.29 -14.72 -7.48
N GLY A 297 18.78 -13.47 -7.44
CA GLY A 297 18.45 -12.52 -6.39
C GLY A 297 16.97 -12.16 -6.35
N GLY A 298 16.36 -11.90 -7.52
CA GLY A 298 14.92 -11.65 -7.62
C GLY A 298 14.08 -12.83 -7.15
N THR A 299 14.46 -14.05 -7.52
CA THR A 299 13.80 -15.27 -7.05
C THR A 299 13.88 -15.40 -5.51
N LEU A 300 15.05 -15.16 -4.93
CA LEU A 300 15.24 -15.19 -3.47
C LEU A 300 14.41 -14.12 -2.77
N ILE A 301 14.36 -12.89 -3.30
CA ILE A 301 13.54 -11.80 -2.73
C ILE A 301 12.05 -12.18 -2.75
N VAL A 302 11.56 -12.72 -3.86
CA VAL A 302 10.16 -13.18 -3.98
C VAL A 302 9.87 -14.31 -2.99
N LEU A 303 10.72 -15.34 -2.93
CA LEU A 303 10.55 -16.47 -2.01
C LEU A 303 10.60 -16.02 -0.54
N GLY A 304 11.56 -15.20 -0.16
CA GLY A 304 11.66 -14.65 1.18
C GLY A 304 10.46 -13.79 1.56
N SER A 305 9.94 -12.98 0.63
CA SER A 305 8.73 -12.19 0.85
C SER A 305 7.48 -13.07 1.00
N ILE A 306 7.36 -14.16 0.24
CA ILE A 306 6.30 -15.16 0.43
C ILE A 306 6.42 -15.80 1.83
N MET A 307 7.63 -16.17 2.26
CA MET A 307 7.86 -16.68 3.60
C MET A 307 7.38 -15.69 4.67
N LEU A 308 7.70 -14.39 4.54
CA LEU A 308 7.21 -13.36 5.45
C LEU A 308 5.68 -13.26 5.49
N MET A 309 5.01 -13.42 4.36
CA MET A 309 3.54 -13.39 4.28
C MET A 309 2.89 -14.60 4.95
N VAL A 310 3.47 -15.79 4.77
CA VAL A 310 2.94 -17.04 5.32
C VAL A 310 3.13 -17.09 6.84
N PHE A 311 4.27 -16.61 7.33
CA PHE A 311 4.62 -16.62 8.77
C PHE A 311 4.15 -15.36 9.52
N LYS A 312 3.33 -14.52 8.91
CA LYS A 312 2.72 -13.38 9.60
C LYS A 312 1.90 -13.89 10.80
N PRO A 313 2.13 -13.40 12.03
CA PRO A 313 1.45 -13.95 13.20
C PRO A 313 -0.06 -13.77 13.08
N LYS A 314 -0.79 -14.77 13.53
CA LYS A 314 -2.27 -14.74 13.70
C LYS A 314 -2.77 -13.65 14.67
N SER A 315 -1.88 -12.79 15.18
CA SER A 315 -2.19 -11.78 16.20
C SER A 315 -3.18 -10.71 15.73
N ILE A 316 -3.24 -10.41 14.44
CA ILE A 316 -4.15 -9.38 13.92
C ILE A 316 -5.61 -9.85 13.94
N ASP A 317 -5.89 -11.14 13.76
CA ASP A 317 -7.25 -11.68 13.86
C ASP A 317 -7.70 -11.87 15.33
N ASN A 318 -6.77 -12.19 16.23
CA ASN A 318 -7.09 -12.37 17.64
C ASN A 318 -7.26 -11.04 18.40
N ASP A 319 -6.53 -9.98 18.04
CA ASP A 319 -6.66 -8.69 18.72
C ASP A 319 -7.96 -7.95 18.34
N THR A 320 -8.45 -8.09 17.12
CA THR A 320 -9.80 -7.61 16.76
C THR A 320 -10.88 -8.36 17.52
N HIS A 321 -10.78 -9.67 17.67
CA HIS A 321 -11.71 -10.45 18.50
C HIS A 321 -11.57 -10.15 19.99
N HIS A 322 -10.36 -9.96 20.51
CA HIS A 322 -10.14 -9.56 21.92
C HIS A 322 -10.57 -8.12 22.20
N HIS A 323 -10.45 -7.21 21.25
CA HIS A 323 -10.92 -5.83 21.42
C HIS A 323 -12.46 -5.77 21.35
N GLU A 324 -13.10 -6.51 20.44
CA GLU A 324 -14.57 -6.64 20.39
C GLU A 324 -15.10 -7.34 21.64
N ASP A 325 -14.42 -8.37 22.15
CA ASP A 325 -14.77 -9.03 23.42
C ASP A 325 -14.58 -8.12 24.64
N ARG A 326 -13.55 -7.30 24.67
CA ARG A 326 -13.36 -6.29 25.74
C ARG A 326 -14.45 -5.23 25.71
N ILE A 327 -14.78 -4.69 24.52
CA ILE A 327 -15.87 -3.70 24.36
C ILE A 327 -17.22 -4.32 24.72
N SER A 328 -17.47 -5.55 24.32
CA SER A 328 -18.72 -6.26 24.67
C SER A 328 -18.83 -6.57 26.16
N LYS A 329 -17.73 -6.92 26.82
CA LYS A 329 -17.65 -7.14 28.27
C LYS A 329 -17.79 -5.83 29.06
N GLN A 330 -17.24 -4.73 28.53
CA GLN A 330 -17.35 -3.42 29.15
C GLN A 330 -18.76 -2.88 29.03
N LYS A 331 -19.42 -3.00 27.89
CA LYS A 331 -20.85 -2.67 27.72
C LYS A 331 -21.76 -3.52 28.59
N ARG A 332 -21.49 -4.81 28.79
CA ARG A 332 -22.23 -5.66 29.72
C ARG A 332 -22.03 -5.27 31.18
N LYS A 333 -20.87 -4.71 31.55
CA LYS A 333 -20.63 -4.18 32.89
C LYS A 333 -21.37 -2.86 33.16
N GLU A 334 -21.50 -2.03 32.14
CA GLU A 334 -22.25 -0.76 32.24
C GLU A 334 -23.78 -0.95 32.24
N GLU A 335 -24.27 -2.03 31.59
CA GLU A 335 -25.69 -2.39 31.54
C GLU A 335 -26.18 -3.12 32.82
N ARG A 336 -25.30 -3.80 33.58
CA ARG A 336 -25.66 -4.50 34.83
C ARG A 336 -26.15 -3.59 35.99
N PRO A 337 -25.61 -2.38 36.22
CA PRO A 337 -26.15 -1.52 37.29
C PRO A 337 -27.57 -1.07 37.02
N ALA A 338 -27.97 -0.85 35.77
CA ALA A 338 -29.32 -0.43 35.40
C ALA A 338 -30.37 -1.55 35.58
N GLU A 339 -29.99 -2.80 35.43
CA GLU A 339 -30.87 -3.94 35.62
C GLU A 339 -31.13 -4.27 37.09
N ASN A 340 -30.12 -4.06 37.96
CA ASN A 340 -30.26 -4.24 39.39
C ASN A 340 -31.11 -3.13 40.05
N ILE A 341 -31.00 -1.86 39.59
CA ILE A 341 -31.83 -0.74 40.04
C ILE A 341 -33.31 -0.96 39.66
N ALA A 342 -33.57 -1.54 38.48
CA ALA A 342 -34.93 -1.87 38.02
C ALA A 342 -35.57 -3.00 38.86
N LEU A 343 -34.76 -4.01 39.28
CA LEU A 343 -35.23 -5.12 40.12
C LEU A 343 -35.51 -4.73 41.58
N ASP A 344 -34.73 -3.78 42.12
CA ASP A 344 -34.93 -3.28 43.48
C ASP A 344 -36.13 -2.32 43.56
N THR A 345 -36.46 -1.63 42.47
CA THR A 345 -37.69 -0.80 42.41
C THR A 345 -38.96 -1.63 42.30
N GLU A 346 -38.90 -2.83 41.68
CA GLU A 346 -40.03 -3.76 41.62
C GLU A 346 -40.29 -4.52 42.95
N ARG A 347 -39.30 -4.59 43.86
CA ARG A 347 -39.43 -5.25 45.18
C ARG A 347 -39.94 -4.32 46.28
N SER A 348 -39.99 -3.01 46.02
CA SER A 348 -40.41 -2.00 46.98
C SER A 348 -41.83 -1.45 46.75
N ILE A 349 -42.57 -2.06 45.81
CA ILE A 349 -44.01 -1.85 45.58
C ILE A 349 -44.75 -3.17 45.90
#